data_5a78a21082da84278ec8cdddbb06520b
#
_entry.id   5a78a21082da84278ec8cdddbb06520b
#
_cell.length_a   1.000
_cell.length_b   1.000
_cell.length_c   1.000
_cell.angle_alpha   90.00
_cell.angle_beta   90.00
_cell.angle_gamma   90.00
#
_symmetry.space_group_name_H-M   'P 1'
#
loop_
_entity.id
_entity.type
_entity.pdbx_description
1 polymer ?
#
loop_
_entity_poly.entity_id
_entity_poly.type
_entity_poly.pdbx_seq_one_letter_code
_entity_poly.pdbx_strand_id
1 'polypeptide(L)' 'MNIYISGLNFSTTDADLNDLFSEYGEVSSARIITDRETRRSRGFGFVEMPDDAAGQKAIDEL' A
#
# COMPACT_ATOMS: atom_id res chain seq x y z
N MET A 1 4.98 8.72 -7.00
CA MET A 1 5.54 8.75 -5.64
C MET A 1 5.40 7.37 -5.01
N ASN A 2 6.41 6.92 -4.28
CA ASN A 2 6.38 5.66 -3.57
C ASN A 2 6.00 5.90 -2.12
N ILE A 3 4.98 5.19 -1.65
CA ILE A 3 4.47 5.34 -0.29
C ILE A 3 4.77 4.07 0.48
N TYR A 4 5.45 4.20 1.59
CA TYR A 4 5.77 3.09 2.47
C TYR A 4 4.74 3.01 3.58
N ILE A 5 4.20 1.82 3.81
CA ILE A 5 3.10 1.61 4.75
C ILE A 5 3.50 0.52 5.73
N SER A 6 3.30 0.76 7.03
CA SER A 6 3.57 -0.21 8.08
C SER A 6 2.34 -0.38 8.97
N GLY A 7 2.37 -1.34 9.87
CA GLY A 7 1.26 -1.60 10.77
C GLY A 7 0.06 -2.22 10.08
N LEU A 8 0.28 -2.92 8.98
CA LEU A 8 -0.80 -3.58 8.24
C LEU A 8 -1.24 -4.87 8.92
N ASN A 9 -2.52 -5.19 8.77
CA ASN A 9 -3.04 -6.47 9.20
C ASN A 9 -2.44 -7.58 8.33
N PHE A 10 -2.12 -8.72 8.94
CA PHE A 10 -1.53 -9.85 8.23
C PHE A 10 -2.44 -10.42 7.13
N SER A 11 -3.73 -10.17 7.20
CA SER A 11 -4.68 -10.59 6.17
C SER A 11 -4.83 -9.60 5.02
N THR A 12 -4.20 -8.44 5.10
CA THR A 12 -4.25 -7.41 4.04
C THR A 12 -3.50 -7.91 2.80
N THR A 13 -4.12 -7.79 1.65
CA THR A 13 -3.55 -8.22 0.37
C THR A 13 -3.15 -7.03 -0.49
N ASP A 14 -2.45 -7.30 -1.60
CA ASP A 14 -2.12 -6.27 -2.60
C ASP A 14 -3.39 -5.60 -3.13
N ALA A 15 -4.44 -6.38 -3.37
CA ALA A 15 -5.72 -5.85 -3.83
C ALA A 15 -6.35 -4.92 -2.80
N ASP A 16 -6.24 -5.23 -1.53
CA ASP A 16 -6.75 -4.38 -0.45
C ASP A 16 -6.04 -3.03 -0.44
N LEU A 17 -4.72 -3.02 -0.60
CA LEU A 17 -3.96 -1.78 -0.69
C LEU A 17 -4.35 -0.97 -1.93
N ASN A 18 -4.50 -1.63 -3.05
CA ASN A 18 -4.89 -0.97 -4.29
C ASN A 18 -6.26 -0.30 -4.13
N ASP A 19 -7.22 -1.00 -3.58
CA ASP A 19 -8.57 -0.47 -3.34
C ASP A 19 -8.54 0.71 -2.37
N LEU A 20 -7.78 0.60 -1.30
CA LEU A 20 -7.68 1.64 -0.29
C LEU A 20 -7.12 2.94 -0.88
N PHE A 21 -6.03 2.83 -1.62
CA PHE A 21 -5.35 4.01 -2.17
C PHE A 21 -6.02 4.54 -3.43
N SER A 22 -6.76 3.71 -4.18
CA SER A 22 -7.46 4.16 -5.37
C SER A 22 -8.57 5.15 -5.07
N GLU A 23 -9.03 5.22 -3.83
CA GLU A 23 -9.98 6.25 -3.39
C GLU A 23 -9.38 7.65 -3.43
N TYR A 24 -8.06 7.77 -3.37
CA TYR A 24 -7.35 9.06 -3.35
C TYR A 24 -6.83 9.45 -4.72
N GLY A 25 -6.70 8.49 -5.62
CA GLY A 25 -6.20 8.75 -6.97
C GLY A 25 -5.77 7.46 -7.65
N GLU A 26 -5.14 7.59 -8.80
CA GLU A 26 -4.66 6.44 -9.56
C GLU A 26 -3.51 5.76 -8.84
N VAL A 27 -3.57 4.44 -8.78
CA VAL A 27 -2.51 3.60 -8.20
C VAL A 27 -1.82 2.84 -9.33
N SER A 28 -0.54 3.07 -9.49
CA SER A 28 0.28 2.40 -10.51
C SER A 28 0.63 0.97 -10.05
N SER A 29 0.97 0.81 -8.79
CA SER A 29 1.31 -0.50 -8.23
C SER A 29 1.07 -0.48 -6.72
N ALA A 30 0.68 -1.65 -6.18
CA ALA A 30 0.50 -1.83 -4.75
C ALA A 30 0.97 -3.23 -4.39
N ARG A 31 1.84 -3.33 -3.37
CA ARG A 31 2.41 -4.61 -2.97
C ARG A 31 2.57 -4.70 -1.46
N ILE A 32 2.27 -5.88 -0.95
CA ILE A 32 2.55 -6.25 0.44
C ILE A 32 3.85 -7.04 0.45
N ILE A 33 4.73 -6.72 1.38
CA ILE A 33 5.97 -7.47 1.58
C ILE A 33 5.64 -8.72 2.40
N THR A 34 6.00 -9.87 1.87
CA THR A 34 5.76 -11.15 2.53
C THR A 34 7.07 -11.84 2.86
N ASP A 35 7.03 -12.69 3.89
CA ASP A 35 8.16 -13.53 4.24
C ASP A 35 8.25 -14.70 3.25
N ARG A 36 9.43 -14.96 2.72
CA ARG A 36 9.64 -16.02 1.74
C ARG A 36 9.48 -17.43 2.34
N GLU A 37 9.80 -17.58 3.61
CA GLU A 37 9.73 -18.88 4.29
C GLU A 37 8.33 -19.23 4.73
N THR A 38 7.62 -18.28 5.34
CA THR A 38 6.29 -18.52 5.90
C THR A 38 5.17 -18.07 4.98
N ARG A 39 5.48 -17.25 3.96
CA ARG A 39 4.52 -16.62 3.05
C ARG A 39 3.50 -15.74 3.75
N ARG A 40 3.84 -15.28 4.94
CA ARG A 40 2.99 -14.38 5.70
C ARG A 40 3.40 -12.93 5.46
N SER A 41 2.42 -12.04 5.50
CA SER A 41 2.68 -10.61 5.43
C SER A 41 3.54 -10.19 6.63
N ARG A 42 4.54 -9.36 6.38
CA ARG A 42 5.38 -8.80 7.45
C ARG A 42 4.76 -7.56 8.09
N GLY A 43 3.53 -7.23 7.71
CA GLY A 43 2.83 -6.07 8.25
C GLY A 43 3.22 -4.75 7.60
N PHE A 44 3.94 -4.78 6.48
CA PHE A 44 4.28 -3.57 5.74
C PHE A 44 4.26 -3.83 4.24
N GLY A 45 4.13 -2.75 3.49
CA GLY A 45 4.09 -2.80 2.05
C GLY A 45 4.39 -1.45 1.44
N PHE A 46 4.21 -1.32 0.14
CA PHE A 46 4.36 -0.04 -0.53
C PHE A 46 3.36 0.10 -1.67
N VAL A 47 3.04 1.34 -1.96
CA VAL A 47 2.14 1.72 -3.04
C VAL A 47 2.83 2.77 -3.89
N GLU A 48 2.77 2.61 -5.21
CA GLU A 48 3.26 3.61 -6.14
C GLU A 48 2.09 4.34 -6.76
N MET A 49 2.06 5.65 -6.58
CA MET A 49 1.05 6.54 -7.16
C MET A 49 1.74 7.58 -8.05
N PRO A 50 1.33 7.70 -9.32
CA PRO A 50 1.97 8.67 -10.22
C PRO A 50 1.67 10.12 -9.86
N ASP A 51 0.54 10.37 -9.17
CA ASP A 51 0.15 11.72 -8.73
C ASP A 51 0.64 11.96 -7.30
N ASP A 52 1.59 12.85 -7.13
CA ASP A 52 2.15 13.19 -5.81
C ASP A 52 1.11 13.83 -4.89
N ALA A 53 0.20 14.63 -5.44
CA ALA A 53 -0.85 15.25 -4.65
C ALA A 53 -1.82 14.20 -4.09
N ALA A 54 -2.20 13.21 -4.90
CA ALA A 54 -3.04 12.11 -4.44
C ALA A 54 -2.32 11.25 -3.41
N GLY A 55 -1.03 10.98 -3.63
CA GLY A 55 -0.21 10.21 -2.68
C GLY A 55 -0.08 10.92 -1.35
N GLN A 56 0.17 12.23 -1.37
CA GLN A 56 0.27 13.02 -0.14
C GLN A 56 -1.06 13.05 0.62
N LYS A 57 -2.17 13.16 -0.08
CA LYS A 57 -3.50 13.13 0.55
C LYS A 57 -3.74 11.78 1.24
N ALA A 58 -3.36 10.69 0.61
CA ALA A 58 -3.47 9.36 1.19
C ALA A 58 -2.63 9.23 2.46
N ILE A 59 -1.41 9.74 2.46
CA ILE A 59 -0.54 9.73 3.63
C ILE A 59 -1.16 10.52 4.78
N ASP A 60 -1.74 11.68 4.48
CA ASP A 60 -2.31 12.57 5.51
C ASP A 60 -3.58 11.98 6.13
N GLU A 61 -4.34 11.19 5.40
CA GLU A 61 -5.62 10.63 5.87
C GLU A 61 -5.52 9.21 6.41
N LEU A 62 -4.44 8.51 6.12
CA LEU A 62 -4.24 7.11 6.55
C LEU A 62 -3.16 6.94 7.68
#